data_e143d1e52914cc2c7c841cd9e3874c6b
#
_entry.id   e143d1e52914cc2c7c841cd9e3874c6b
#
_cell.length_a   1.000
_cell.length_b   1.000
_cell.length_c   1.000
_cell.angle_alpha   90.00
_cell.angle_beta   90.00
_cell.angle_gamma   90.00
#
_symmetry.space_group_name_H-M   'P 1'
#
loop_
_entity.id
_entity.type
_entity.pdbx_description
1 polymer ?
#
loop_
_entity_poly.entity_id
_entity_poly.type
_entity_poly.pdbx_seq_one_letter_code
_entity_poly.pdbx_strand_id
1 'polypeptide(L)'
;VMNLTAITDADEVTVKHFIDSLSCYDERFFFTGAKVLDLGTGAGFPGIPLAIMHDELKITFFDSLQKRLTFLKEVTTTLSYKHAEFLHGRAEEEAHKDIYREAFDIVTTRAVARLPVLVEWALPYVKTGGYFVALKGAAYAEEIEESKNALKILGGMVEVVEPKKLPGLEDKRAVLYIKKVKNSPVKYPRKPKVAVKNPL
;
A
#
# COMPACT_ATOMS: atom_id res chain seq x y z
N VAL A 1 12.53 20.49 11.29
CA VAL A 1 12.73 19.76 10.02
C VAL A 1 12.34 18.31 10.28
N MET A 2 11.45 17.75 9.47
CA MET A 2 11.01 16.36 9.60
C MET A 2 11.85 15.49 8.64
N ASN A 3 12.58 14.49 9.18
CA ASN A 3 13.25 13.51 8.34
C ASN A 3 12.19 12.53 7.82
N LEU A 4 11.84 12.66 6.54
CA LEU A 4 10.88 11.80 5.84
C LEU A 4 11.54 10.58 5.24
N THR A 5 12.84 10.69 4.90
CA THR A 5 13.67 9.62 4.36
C THR A 5 15.13 9.82 4.82
N ALA A 6 15.86 8.72 4.96
CA ALA A 6 17.31 8.77 5.19
C ALA A 6 18.11 9.00 3.90
N ILE A 7 17.47 8.86 2.74
CA ILE A 7 18.09 9.03 1.43
C ILE A 7 17.94 10.49 1.02
N THR A 8 19.04 11.19 0.81
CA THR A 8 19.09 12.62 0.48
C THR A 8 19.72 12.91 -0.89
N ASP A 9 20.41 11.94 -1.48
CA ASP A 9 20.95 12.03 -2.83
C ASP A 9 19.83 12.00 -3.88
N ALA A 10 19.84 12.93 -4.83
CA ALA A 10 18.75 13.10 -5.79
C ALA A 10 18.56 11.89 -6.72
N ASP A 11 19.66 11.27 -7.16
CA ASP A 11 19.62 10.10 -8.04
C ASP A 11 19.12 8.88 -7.28
N GLU A 12 19.59 8.71 -6.04
CA GLU A 12 19.08 7.65 -5.16
C GLU A 12 17.59 7.81 -4.84
N VAL A 13 17.13 9.04 -4.56
CA VAL A 13 15.70 9.33 -4.34
C VAL A 13 14.90 8.98 -5.58
N THR A 14 15.39 9.38 -6.76
CA THR A 14 14.71 9.08 -8.03
C THR A 14 14.53 7.57 -8.21
N VAL A 15 15.59 6.79 -8.04
CA VAL A 15 15.55 5.33 -8.28
C VAL A 15 14.82 4.61 -7.14
N LYS A 16 15.24 4.84 -5.88
CA LYS A 16 14.76 4.06 -4.72
C LYS A 16 13.38 4.47 -4.24
N HIS A 17 12.90 5.66 -4.62
CA HIS A 17 11.57 6.11 -4.21
C HIS A 17 10.61 6.27 -5.39
N PHE A 18 10.95 7.05 -6.43
CA PHE A 18 10.02 7.30 -7.53
C PHE A 18 9.90 6.11 -8.47
N ILE A 19 11.01 5.59 -9.04
CA ILE A 19 10.96 4.46 -9.97
C ILE A 19 10.46 3.19 -9.25
N ASP A 20 10.92 2.94 -8.02
CA ASP A 20 10.42 1.84 -7.20
C ASP A 20 8.90 1.93 -7.01
N SER A 21 8.39 3.11 -6.66
CA SER A 21 6.94 3.34 -6.49
C SER A 21 6.16 3.12 -7.79
N LEU A 22 6.65 3.66 -8.90
CA LEU A 22 5.99 3.50 -10.21
C LEU A 22 6.08 2.07 -10.74
N SER A 23 6.98 1.24 -10.21
CA SER A 23 7.08 -0.17 -10.61
C SER A 23 5.82 -0.99 -10.35
N CYS A 24 4.93 -0.50 -9.47
CA CYS A 24 3.64 -1.14 -9.20
C CYS A 24 2.49 -0.62 -10.07
N TYR A 25 2.73 0.39 -10.92
CA TYR A 25 1.70 0.88 -11.81
C TYR A 25 1.50 -0.09 -12.99
N ASP A 26 0.24 -0.50 -13.18
CA ASP A 26 -0.17 -1.34 -14.29
C ASP A 26 -1.62 -1.00 -14.64
N GLU A 27 -1.89 -0.60 -15.87
CA GLU A 27 -3.21 -0.19 -16.36
C GLU A 27 -4.29 -1.26 -16.21
N ARG A 28 -3.89 -2.54 -16.14
CA ARG A 28 -4.82 -3.64 -15.86
C ARG A 28 -5.50 -3.50 -14.50
N PHE A 29 -4.85 -2.86 -13.55
CA PHE A 29 -5.31 -2.73 -12.16
C PHE A 29 -5.67 -1.29 -11.81
N PHE A 30 -4.85 -0.30 -12.26
CA PHE A 30 -5.04 1.12 -11.96
C PHE A 30 -5.84 1.80 -13.07
N PHE A 31 -7.15 1.72 -13.01
CA PHE A 31 -8.06 2.32 -13.99
C PHE A 31 -8.49 3.74 -13.58
N THR A 32 -8.92 4.54 -14.57
CA THR A 32 -9.42 5.90 -14.38
C THR A 32 -10.52 5.97 -13.31
N GLY A 33 -10.34 6.84 -12.32
CA GLY A 33 -11.27 7.04 -11.21
C GLY A 33 -11.22 5.99 -10.13
N ALA A 34 -10.27 5.02 -10.18
CA ALA A 34 -10.10 4.02 -9.15
C ALA A 34 -9.84 4.66 -7.77
N LYS A 35 -10.50 4.14 -6.75
CA LYS A 35 -10.25 4.52 -5.35
C LYS A 35 -9.05 3.73 -4.82
N VAL A 36 -7.98 4.45 -4.55
CA VAL A 36 -6.70 3.88 -4.06
C VAL A 36 -6.47 4.30 -2.62
N LEU A 37 -6.19 3.35 -1.74
CA LEU A 37 -5.68 3.61 -0.39
C LEU A 37 -4.17 3.37 -0.36
N ASP A 38 -3.37 4.41 -0.11
CA ASP A 38 -1.94 4.28 0.16
C ASP A 38 -1.72 4.06 1.66
N LEU A 39 -1.67 2.79 2.07
CA LEU A 39 -1.67 2.36 3.45
C LEU A 39 -0.26 2.45 4.06
N GLY A 40 -0.10 3.34 5.04
CA GLY A 40 1.20 3.64 5.63
C GLY A 40 2.05 4.50 4.69
N THR A 41 1.44 5.50 4.07
CA THR A 41 1.99 6.32 2.98
C THR A 41 3.35 6.96 3.29
N GLY A 42 3.65 7.24 4.55
CA GLY A 42 4.93 7.85 4.97
C GLY A 42 5.18 9.21 4.32
N ALA A 43 6.20 9.27 3.48
CA ALA A 43 6.54 10.46 2.68
C ALA A 43 5.72 10.56 1.37
N GLY A 44 4.69 9.74 1.19
CA GLY A 44 3.83 9.73 0.01
C GLY A 44 4.21 8.66 -1.03
N PHE A 45 4.83 7.57 -0.60
CA PHE A 45 5.27 6.51 -1.51
C PHE A 45 4.55 5.18 -1.24
N PRO A 46 3.85 4.63 -2.26
CA PRO A 46 3.88 4.99 -3.68
C PRO A 46 2.85 6.06 -4.12
N GLY A 47 2.00 6.59 -3.24
CA GLY A 47 0.85 7.41 -3.61
C GLY A 47 1.16 8.66 -4.43
N ILE A 48 2.19 9.46 -4.08
CA ILE A 48 2.54 10.68 -4.84
C ILE A 48 3.04 10.35 -6.26
N PRO A 49 3.98 9.41 -6.49
CA PRO A 49 4.33 8.99 -7.84
C PRO A 49 3.14 8.49 -8.66
N LEU A 50 2.22 7.72 -8.05
CA LEU A 50 1.00 7.25 -8.71
C LEU A 50 0.07 8.41 -9.09
N ALA A 51 -0.08 9.42 -8.21
CA ALA A 51 -0.88 10.61 -8.48
C ALA A 51 -0.32 11.45 -9.64
N ILE A 52 1.00 11.52 -9.78
CA ILE A 52 1.67 12.21 -10.88
C ILE A 52 1.52 11.42 -12.19
N MET A 53 1.63 10.10 -12.13
CA MET A 53 1.56 9.23 -13.31
C MET A 53 0.13 9.12 -13.87
N HIS A 54 -0.88 9.15 -12.98
CA HIS A 54 -2.28 8.99 -13.34
C HIS A 54 -3.15 9.89 -12.44
N ASP A 55 -3.35 11.12 -12.87
CA ASP A 55 -3.98 12.19 -12.09
C ASP A 55 -5.48 12.00 -11.81
N GLU A 56 -6.13 11.08 -12.52
CA GLU A 56 -7.53 10.72 -12.30
C GLU A 56 -7.76 9.64 -11.22
N LEU A 57 -6.70 9.04 -10.66
CA LEU A 57 -6.82 8.16 -9.48
C LEU A 57 -7.36 8.97 -8.30
N LYS A 58 -8.17 8.35 -7.45
CA LYS A 58 -8.67 8.96 -6.20
C LYS A 58 -7.88 8.37 -5.04
N ILE A 59 -6.82 9.07 -4.61
CA ILE A 59 -5.88 8.53 -3.64
C ILE A 59 -6.17 9.04 -2.23
N THR A 60 -6.45 8.12 -1.32
CA THR A 60 -6.48 8.36 0.11
C THR A 60 -5.11 8.03 0.71
N PHE A 61 -4.38 9.05 1.14
CA PHE A 61 -3.10 8.93 1.85
C PHE A 61 -3.38 8.60 3.31
N PHE A 62 -2.95 7.43 3.76
CA PHE A 62 -3.24 6.95 5.11
C PHE A 62 -1.97 6.77 5.94
N ASP A 63 -1.88 7.44 7.07
CA ASP A 63 -0.76 7.29 8.02
C ASP A 63 -1.22 7.49 9.47
N SER A 64 -0.52 6.85 10.40
CA SER A 64 -0.75 7.03 11.84
C SER A 64 -0.11 8.31 12.42
N LEU A 65 0.69 9.03 11.64
CA LEU A 65 1.36 10.26 12.04
C LEU A 65 0.77 11.46 11.30
N GLN A 66 -0.06 12.25 12.00
CA GLN A 66 -0.72 13.45 11.45
C GLN A 66 0.24 14.41 10.73
N LYS A 67 1.47 14.58 11.24
CA LYS A 67 2.47 15.48 10.64
C LYS A 67 2.87 15.05 9.21
N ARG A 68 2.86 13.77 8.88
CA ARG A 68 3.12 13.27 7.52
C ARG A 68 1.99 13.67 6.58
N LEU A 69 0.75 13.53 7.02
CA LEU A 69 -0.42 13.93 6.25
C LEU A 69 -0.47 15.45 6.02
N THR A 70 -0.04 16.25 6.99
CA THR A 70 0.10 17.70 6.82
C THR A 70 1.09 18.04 5.71
N PHE A 71 2.26 17.40 5.71
CA PHE A 71 3.24 17.54 4.63
C PHE A 71 2.65 17.12 3.27
N LEU A 72 1.95 15.98 3.20
CA LEU A 72 1.36 15.50 1.95
C LEU A 72 0.26 16.41 1.42
N LYS A 73 -0.48 17.10 2.29
CA LYS A 73 -1.43 18.14 1.88
C LYS A 73 -0.73 19.29 1.17
N GLU A 74 0.41 19.74 1.66
CA GLU A 74 1.21 20.79 1.02
C GLU A 74 1.74 20.32 -0.34
N VAL A 75 2.27 19.09 -0.41
CA VAL A 75 2.77 18.48 -1.65
C VAL A 75 1.65 18.36 -2.70
N THR A 76 0.51 17.79 -2.35
CA THR A 76 -0.62 17.60 -3.29
C THR A 76 -1.21 18.93 -3.75
N THR A 77 -1.21 19.96 -2.89
CA THR A 77 -1.61 21.33 -3.25
C THR A 77 -0.63 21.93 -4.26
N THR A 78 0.67 21.79 -4.02
CA THR A 78 1.72 22.27 -4.93
C THR A 78 1.66 21.59 -6.30
N LEU A 79 1.35 20.29 -6.32
CA LEU A 79 1.15 19.50 -7.55
C LEU A 79 -0.20 19.76 -8.22
N SER A 80 -1.09 20.56 -7.62
CA SER A 80 -2.46 20.78 -8.09
C SER A 80 -3.28 19.48 -8.25
N TYR A 81 -2.93 18.44 -7.47
CA TYR A 81 -3.65 17.16 -7.49
C TYR A 81 -4.96 17.25 -6.72
N LYS A 82 -6.08 17.10 -7.43
CA LYS A 82 -7.43 17.41 -6.92
C LYS A 82 -8.13 16.24 -6.21
N HIS A 83 -7.65 15.02 -6.39
CA HIS A 83 -8.29 13.79 -5.94
C HIS A 83 -7.61 13.17 -4.70
N ALA A 84 -6.91 14.01 -3.91
CA ALA A 84 -6.27 13.61 -2.67
C ALA A 84 -7.25 13.63 -1.51
N GLU A 85 -7.32 12.51 -0.77
CA GLU A 85 -7.93 12.41 0.54
C GLU A 85 -6.88 12.04 1.59
N PHE A 86 -7.11 12.36 2.86
CA PHE A 86 -6.15 12.13 3.93
C PHE A 86 -6.85 11.47 5.11
N LEU A 87 -6.37 10.29 5.48
CA LEU A 87 -6.89 9.51 6.59
C LEU A 87 -5.82 9.37 7.69
N HIS A 88 -6.11 9.93 8.86
CA HIS A 88 -5.27 9.79 10.05
C HIS A 88 -5.84 8.73 10.98
N GLY A 89 -5.04 7.73 11.33
CA GLY A 89 -5.48 6.67 12.24
C GLY A 89 -4.55 5.46 12.24
N ARG A 90 -5.03 4.40 12.83
CA ARG A 90 -4.38 3.09 12.83
C ARG A 90 -5.10 2.16 11.85
N ALA A 91 -4.34 1.43 11.03
CA ALA A 91 -4.89 0.53 10.01
C ALA A 91 -5.88 -0.48 10.60
N GLU A 92 -5.53 -1.05 11.73
CA GLU A 92 -6.34 -2.04 12.44
C GLU A 92 -7.60 -1.49 13.12
N GLU A 93 -7.68 -0.17 13.29
CA GLU A 93 -8.87 0.49 13.89
C GLU A 93 -9.80 1.00 12.79
N GLU A 94 -9.24 1.70 11.80
CA GLU A 94 -10.03 2.31 10.73
C GLU A 94 -10.71 1.26 9.82
N ALA A 95 -10.12 0.07 9.66
CA ALA A 95 -10.70 -1.02 8.88
C ALA A 95 -12.02 -1.59 9.43
N HIS A 96 -12.37 -1.28 10.67
CA HIS A 96 -13.66 -1.66 11.28
C HIS A 96 -14.78 -0.66 11.01
N LYS A 97 -14.47 0.52 10.45
CA LYS A 97 -15.47 1.53 10.10
C LYS A 97 -16.05 1.22 8.72
N ASP A 98 -17.37 1.17 8.63
CA ASP A 98 -18.09 0.82 7.38
C ASP A 98 -17.70 1.70 6.20
N ILE A 99 -17.38 2.98 6.44
CA ILE A 99 -16.97 3.91 5.40
C ILE A 99 -15.65 3.54 4.71
N TYR A 100 -14.78 2.78 5.38
CA TYR A 100 -13.48 2.38 4.84
C TYR A 100 -13.38 0.88 4.56
N ARG A 101 -14.20 0.08 5.25
CA ARG A 101 -14.18 -1.37 5.10
C ARG A 101 -14.64 -1.77 3.71
N GLU A 102 -13.78 -2.54 3.00
CA GLU A 102 -14.05 -3.01 1.63
C GLU A 102 -14.54 -1.89 0.69
N ALA A 103 -13.95 -0.69 0.85
CA ALA A 103 -14.36 0.53 0.17
C ALA A 103 -13.44 0.94 -0.99
N PHE A 104 -12.23 0.34 -1.09
CA PHE A 104 -11.22 0.72 -2.06
C PHE A 104 -11.09 -0.32 -3.17
N ASP A 105 -10.87 0.16 -4.39
CA ASP A 105 -10.59 -0.70 -5.55
C ASP A 105 -9.19 -1.27 -5.44
N ILE A 106 -8.25 -0.45 -4.94
CA ILE A 106 -6.85 -0.80 -4.76
C ILE A 106 -6.38 -0.36 -3.38
N VAL A 107 -5.60 -1.20 -2.70
CA VAL A 107 -4.81 -0.81 -1.53
C VAL A 107 -3.34 -1.03 -1.87
N THR A 108 -2.51 0.00 -1.73
CA THR A 108 -1.06 -0.08 -1.95
C THR A 108 -0.31 -0.02 -0.63
N THR A 109 0.82 -0.72 -0.54
CA THR A 109 1.76 -0.59 0.59
C THR A 109 3.20 -0.70 0.12
N ARG A 110 4.09 0.07 0.78
CA ARG A 110 5.54 -0.05 0.60
C ARG A 110 6.25 0.08 1.94
N ALA A 111 7.11 -0.89 2.26
CA ALA A 111 7.99 -0.89 3.44
C ALA A 111 7.29 -0.69 4.80
N VAL A 112 6.06 -1.19 4.97
CA VAL A 112 5.25 -1.04 6.20
C VAL A 112 5.50 -2.19 7.17
N ALA A 113 5.36 -3.45 6.73
CA ALA A 113 5.56 -4.66 7.54
C ALA A 113 5.80 -5.89 6.65
N ARG A 114 6.04 -7.05 7.26
CA ARG A 114 6.06 -8.34 6.54
C ARG A 114 4.67 -8.69 6.01
N LEU A 115 4.61 -9.40 4.89
CA LEU A 115 3.37 -9.71 4.18
C LEU A 115 2.30 -10.41 5.03
N PRO A 116 2.62 -11.39 5.92
CA PRO A 116 1.59 -12.02 6.76
C PRO A 116 0.81 -11.03 7.63
N VAL A 117 1.48 -9.99 8.14
CA VAL A 117 0.85 -8.90 8.89
C VAL A 117 0.12 -7.93 7.97
N LEU A 118 0.75 -7.56 6.85
CA LEU A 118 0.17 -6.62 5.87
C LEU A 118 -1.14 -7.13 5.27
N VAL A 119 -1.22 -8.44 4.99
CA VAL A 119 -2.45 -9.07 4.49
C VAL A 119 -3.60 -8.84 5.45
N GLU A 120 -3.36 -8.97 6.76
CA GLU A 120 -4.40 -8.72 7.77
C GLU A 120 -4.81 -7.24 7.86
N TRP A 121 -3.87 -6.31 7.66
CA TRP A 121 -4.17 -4.88 7.73
C TRP A 121 -4.78 -4.33 6.43
N ALA A 122 -4.39 -4.85 5.27
CA ALA A 122 -4.76 -4.31 3.97
C ALA A 122 -6.05 -4.90 3.38
N LEU A 123 -6.22 -6.24 3.41
CA LEU A 123 -7.38 -6.87 2.75
C LEU A 123 -8.75 -6.43 3.27
N PRO A 124 -8.94 -6.08 4.56
CA PRO A 124 -10.22 -5.56 5.01
C PRO A 124 -10.65 -4.22 4.38
N TYR A 125 -9.74 -3.47 3.77
CA TYR A 125 -10.06 -2.24 3.02
C TYR A 125 -10.41 -2.51 1.56
N VAL A 126 -9.95 -3.63 0.99
CA VAL A 126 -10.10 -3.94 -0.44
C VAL A 126 -11.51 -4.46 -0.71
N LYS A 127 -12.20 -3.89 -1.70
CA LYS A 127 -13.47 -4.43 -2.23
C LYS A 127 -13.29 -5.84 -2.77
N THR A 128 -14.32 -6.67 -2.69
CA THR A 128 -14.34 -7.92 -3.45
C THR A 128 -14.20 -7.63 -4.94
N GLY A 129 -13.26 -8.30 -5.61
CA GLY A 129 -12.85 -8.02 -7.00
C GLY A 129 -11.71 -7.01 -7.15
N GLY A 130 -11.41 -6.22 -6.10
CA GLY A 130 -10.27 -5.29 -6.07
C GLY A 130 -8.94 -5.95 -5.70
N TYR A 131 -7.89 -5.14 -5.54
CA TYR A 131 -6.52 -5.62 -5.38
C TYR A 131 -5.79 -5.00 -4.20
N PHE A 132 -5.06 -5.82 -3.47
CA PHE A 132 -3.97 -5.39 -2.61
C PHE A 132 -2.66 -5.49 -3.37
N VAL A 133 -2.00 -4.35 -3.59
CA VAL A 133 -0.74 -4.22 -4.34
C VAL A 133 0.40 -3.96 -3.36
N ALA A 134 1.27 -4.94 -3.16
CA ALA A 134 2.36 -4.87 -2.18
C ALA A 134 3.72 -4.81 -2.88
N LEU A 135 4.48 -3.71 -2.62
CA LEU A 135 5.87 -3.59 -3.05
C LEU A 135 6.77 -4.24 -2.00
N LYS A 136 7.47 -5.30 -2.39
CA LYS A 136 8.24 -6.15 -1.49
C LYS A 136 9.71 -6.25 -1.88
N GLY A 137 10.58 -6.39 -0.87
CA GLY A 137 12.01 -6.66 -1.05
C GLY A 137 12.33 -8.13 -1.26
N ALA A 138 13.58 -8.51 -1.10
CA ALA A 138 14.15 -9.82 -1.48
C ALA A 138 13.44 -11.05 -0.89
N ALA A 139 12.84 -10.92 0.30
CA ALA A 139 12.16 -12.02 0.99
C ALA A 139 10.73 -12.29 0.49
N TYR A 140 10.29 -11.68 -0.62
CA TYR A 140 8.89 -11.74 -1.06
C TYR A 140 8.36 -13.18 -1.25
N ALA A 141 9.19 -14.08 -1.76
CA ALA A 141 8.78 -15.48 -2.00
C ALA A 141 8.51 -16.23 -0.69
N GLU A 142 9.38 -16.08 0.31
CA GLU A 142 9.20 -16.62 1.65
C GLU A 142 7.96 -16.02 2.33
N GLU A 143 7.79 -14.71 2.24
CA GLU A 143 6.65 -14.01 2.83
C GLU A 143 5.30 -14.42 2.20
N ILE A 144 5.27 -14.77 0.90
CA ILE A 144 4.08 -15.32 0.24
C ILE A 144 3.70 -16.66 0.87
N GLU A 145 4.69 -17.57 1.05
CA GLU A 145 4.44 -18.88 1.65
C GLU A 145 3.88 -18.74 3.08
N GLU A 146 4.49 -17.89 3.89
CA GLU A 146 4.04 -17.60 5.25
C GLU A 146 2.63 -16.98 5.30
N SER A 147 2.22 -16.26 4.24
CA SER A 147 0.94 -15.57 4.19
C SER A 147 -0.24 -16.44 3.71
N LYS A 148 -0.01 -17.69 3.30
CA LYS A 148 -1.06 -18.55 2.70
C LYS A 148 -2.30 -18.69 3.58
N ASN A 149 -2.10 -18.87 4.89
CA ASN A 149 -3.22 -19.00 5.83
C ASN A 149 -3.97 -17.68 6.00
N ALA A 150 -3.25 -16.56 6.15
CA ALA A 150 -3.83 -15.22 6.24
C ALA A 150 -4.66 -14.89 4.98
N LEU A 151 -4.10 -15.14 3.80
CA LEU A 151 -4.79 -14.94 2.51
C LEU A 151 -6.09 -15.75 2.44
N LYS A 152 -6.03 -17.04 2.79
CA LYS A 152 -7.21 -17.92 2.79
C LYS A 152 -8.31 -17.41 3.74
N ILE A 153 -7.95 -16.98 4.94
CA ILE A 153 -8.89 -16.48 5.96
C ILE A 153 -9.51 -15.16 5.50
N LEU A 154 -8.68 -14.23 5.02
CA LEU A 154 -9.08 -12.85 4.73
C LEU A 154 -9.64 -12.65 3.32
N GLY A 155 -9.66 -13.72 2.51
CA GLY A 155 -10.24 -13.68 1.18
C GLY A 155 -9.32 -13.10 0.11
N GLY A 156 -8.01 -13.25 0.27
CA GLY A 156 -7.02 -12.86 -0.73
C GLY A 156 -6.52 -14.06 -1.54
N MET A 157 -6.11 -13.80 -2.78
CA MET A 157 -5.45 -14.74 -3.67
C MET A 157 -4.31 -14.02 -4.40
N VAL A 158 -3.09 -14.52 -4.31
CA VAL A 158 -1.98 -14.00 -5.12
C VAL A 158 -2.28 -14.32 -6.58
N GLU A 159 -2.57 -13.31 -7.38
CA GLU A 159 -2.89 -13.45 -8.80
C GLU A 159 -1.65 -13.25 -9.67
N VAL A 160 -0.83 -12.24 -9.34
CA VAL A 160 0.39 -11.93 -10.09
C VAL A 160 1.54 -11.64 -9.13
N VAL A 161 2.71 -12.15 -9.45
CA VAL A 161 3.99 -11.82 -8.82
C VAL A 161 4.92 -11.31 -9.91
N GLU A 162 5.29 -10.04 -9.85
CA GLU A 162 6.19 -9.43 -10.82
C GLU A 162 7.54 -9.09 -10.19
N PRO A 163 8.60 -9.88 -10.44
CA PRO A 163 9.95 -9.48 -10.08
C PRO A 163 10.33 -8.18 -10.77
N LYS A 164 10.92 -7.25 -10.04
CA LYS A 164 11.32 -5.94 -10.56
C LYS A 164 12.84 -5.76 -10.41
N LYS A 165 13.46 -5.17 -11.42
CA LYS A 165 14.85 -4.69 -11.39
C LYS A 165 14.81 -3.17 -11.46
N LEU A 166 15.50 -2.50 -10.52
CA LEU A 166 15.65 -1.06 -10.56
C LEU A 166 17.02 -0.69 -11.14
N PRO A 167 17.12 0.40 -11.89
CA PRO A 167 18.39 0.86 -12.45
C PRO A 167 19.48 1.01 -11.37
N GLY A 168 20.65 0.41 -11.58
CA GLY A 168 21.77 0.50 -10.66
C GLY A 168 21.62 -0.24 -9.32
N LEU A 169 20.56 -1.04 -9.13
CA LEU A 169 20.35 -1.83 -7.91
C LEU A 169 20.28 -3.32 -8.23
N GLU A 170 21.04 -4.12 -7.47
CA GLU A 170 21.05 -5.59 -7.57
C GLU A 170 20.03 -6.25 -6.63
N ASP A 171 19.36 -5.46 -5.79
CA ASP A 171 18.42 -5.97 -4.81
C ASP A 171 17.21 -6.64 -5.48
N LYS A 172 16.91 -7.85 -5.06
CA LYS A 172 15.69 -8.54 -5.49
C LYS A 172 14.46 -7.82 -4.94
N ARG A 173 13.50 -7.57 -5.81
CA ARG A 173 12.23 -6.91 -5.49
C ARG A 173 11.11 -7.57 -6.27
N ALA A 174 9.88 -7.42 -5.78
CA ALA A 174 8.71 -7.83 -6.52
C ALA A 174 7.51 -6.94 -6.15
N VAL A 175 6.61 -6.79 -7.10
CA VAL A 175 5.25 -6.30 -6.88
C VAL A 175 4.32 -7.50 -6.84
N LEU A 176 3.50 -7.57 -5.79
CA LEU A 176 2.51 -8.61 -5.60
C LEU A 176 1.13 -8.02 -5.83
N TYR A 177 0.36 -8.57 -6.78
CA TYR A 177 -1.04 -8.23 -6.99
C TYR A 177 -1.90 -9.33 -6.38
N ILE A 178 -2.53 -9.01 -5.26
CA ILE A 178 -3.34 -9.91 -4.46
C ILE A 178 -4.80 -9.55 -4.64
N LYS A 179 -5.54 -10.39 -5.37
CA LYS A 179 -6.96 -10.19 -5.63
C LYS A 179 -7.80 -10.49 -4.39
N LYS A 180 -8.76 -9.65 -4.11
CA LYS A 180 -9.79 -9.88 -3.10
C LYS A 180 -10.91 -10.73 -3.69
N VAL A 181 -11.02 -11.99 -3.28
CA VAL A 181 -11.98 -12.95 -3.85
C VAL A 181 -13.23 -13.18 -2.99
N LYS A 182 -13.20 -12.78 -1.72
CA LYS A 182 -14.35 -12.82 -0.79
C LYS A 182 -14.15 -11.83 0.35
N ASN A 183 -15.23 -11.50 1.06
CA ASN A 183 -15.21 -10.57 2.19
C ASN A 183 -14.29 -11.08 3.32
N SER A 184 -13.59 -10.18 3.97
CA SER A 184 -12.82 -10.48 5.18
C SER A 184 -13.78 -10.63 6.37
N PRO A 185 -13.59 -11.65 7.24
CA PRO A 185 -14.42 -11.78 8.43
C PRO A 185 -14.35 -10.55 9.33
N VAL A 186 -15.48 -10.12 9.90
CA VAL A 186 -15.63 -8.84 10.63
C VAL A 186 -14.67 -8.70 11.83
N LYS A 187 -14.25 -9.82 12.43
CA LYS A 187 -13.29 -9.84 13.54
C LYS A 187 -11.87 -9.39 13.18
N TYR A 188 -11.57 -9.23 11.89
CA TYR A 188 -10.26 -8.77 11.41
C TYR A 188 -10.34 -7.33 10.88
N PRO A 189 -9.26 -6.56 11.02
CA PRO A 189 -7.95 -6.90 11.60
C PRO A 189 -8.02 -7.06 13.13
N ARG A 190 -7.13 -7.90 13.68
CA ARG A 190 -6.92 -8.00 15.12
C ARG A 190 -6.09 -6.81 15.64
N LYS A 191 -6.07 -6.62 16.98
CA LYS A 191 -5.21 -5.59 17.60
C LYS A 191 -3.75 -5.77 17.16
N PRO A 192 -2.98 -4.66 16.99
CA PRO A 192 -1.63 -4.68 16.39
C PRO A 192 -0.69 -5.64 17.07
N LYS A 193 -0.64 -5.62 18.40
CA LYS A 193 0.23 -6.50 19.18
C LYS A 193 -0.05 -7.99 18.94
N VAL A 194 -1.29 -8.34 18.63
CA VAL A 194 -1.69 -9.73 18.35
C VAL A 194 -1.27 -10.11 16.93
N ALA A 195 -1.59 -9.27 15.94
CA ALA A 195 -1.25 -9.53 14.55
C ALA A 195 0.26 -9.63 14.30
N VAL A 196 1.06 -8.77 14.95
CA VAL A 196 2.53 -8.76 14.81
C VAL A 196 3.19 -9.95 15.54
N LYS A 197 2.71 -10.29 16.75
CA LYS A 197 3.32 -11.40 17.54
C LYS A 197 2.95 -12.76 17.00
N ASN A 198 1.73 -12.93 16.51
CA ASN A 198 1.18 -14.18 16.01
C ASN A 198 0.46 -13.92 14.69
N PRO A 199 1.18 -13.72 13.56
CA PRO A 199 0.57 -13.62 12.24
C PRO A 199 -0.35 -14.81 11.94
N LEU A 200 -1.35 -14.62 11.07
CA LEU A 200 -2.32 -15.67 10.70
C LEU A 200 -1.69 -16.81 9.91
#